data_cd52e01ae66d09db59b23600538e8cfc
#
_entry.id   cd52e01ae66d09db59b23600538e8cfc
#
_cell.length_a   1.000
_cell.length_b   1.000
_cell.length_c   1.000
_cell.angle_alpha   90.00
_cell.angle_beta   90.00
_cell.angle_gamma   90.00
#
_symmetry.space_group_name_H-M   'P 1'
#
loop_
_entity.id
_entity.type
_entity.pdbx_description
1 polymer ?
#
loop_
_entity_poly.entity_id
_entity_poly.type
_entity_poly.pdbx_seq_one_letter_code
_entity_poly.pdbx_strand_id
1 'polypeptide(L)'
;SEVIGEKLVSRDIVPFMRRRNIEIVTSRMKPKTQFYVYFDDVDVTKFTTPKLLEINMASGVFQTGETVKAFANRGRFGDFSFRLAAPNHKEGPYNAPTKVITSNPYNMAAGISTVYSTSSTILNVDTFSLASQVQGEFFGHVQNGMKIKGQTSGAEASISNVRLITDTVGQLTCCYNVPDPSVDANPRFETGTKTLRLTTSSTNSKLSGTVTGSAEANFTSSGLLDTKQQTIQTTRVPQIERLEIEDSRVINNRVTRQVSEETNTTGDPFTQNRRRRRRRWFRRFRRRRRRGRRGRSRDPIAQTFQITDQYPNGIYVTSIDVFFQSKDDELPVTLQIRPVETGLPGSTILPFGEIILDPSEVNISQDASIPTKFTFDSPLYLTGDNERFAIVLLSDSLNYNAWISRMGEVD
;
A
#
# COMPACT_ATOMS: atom_id res chain seq x y z
N SER A 1 12.68 20.44 8.49
CA SER A 1 13.01 19.20 7.78
C SER A 1 13.18 19.51 6.30
N GLU A 2 14.32 19.20 5.75
CA GLU A 2 14.64 19.39 4.34
C GLU A 2 14.74 18.01 3.67
N VAL A 3 14.10 17.87 2.52
CA VAL A 3 14.19 16.62 1.72
C VAL A 3 15.47 16.72 0.90
N ILE A 4 16.47 15.91 1.22
CA ILE A 4 17.80 15.96 0.60
C ILE A 4 17.86 15.22 -0.73
N GLY A 5 16.93 14.31 -0.99
CA GLY A 5 16.85 13.60 -2.26
C GLY A 5 15.89 12.39 -2.22
N GLU A 6 15.47 11.99 -3.41
CA GLU A 6 14.74 10.75 -3.62
C GLU A 6 15.71 9.71 -4.21
N LYS A 7 15.83 8.55 -3.53
CA LYS A 7 16.60 7.42 -4.04
C LYS A 7 15.64 6.31 -4.48
N LEU A 8 15.82 5.81 -5.70
CA LEU A 8 15.13 4.61 -6.16
C LEU A 8 15.67 3.41 -5.36
N VAL A 9 14.78 2.75 -4.61
CA VAL A 9 15.14 1.62 -3.73
C VAL A 9 14.94 0.29 -4.43
N SER A 10 13.83 0.14 -5.15
CA SER A 10 13.57 -1.05 -5.96
C SER A 10 12.71 -0.70 -7.16
N ARG A 11 12.84 -1.53 -8.20
CA ARG A 11 11.98 -1.52 -9.39
C ARG A 11 11.43 -2.91 -9.59
N ASP A 12 10.15 -3.08 -9.26
CA ASP A 12 9.46 -4.35 -9.35
C ASP A 12 8.50 -4.37 -10.55
N ILE A 13 8.39 -5.52 -11.20
CA ILE A 13 7.41 -5.72 -12.27
C ILE A 13 6.10 -6.19 -11.64
N VAL A 14 5.02 -5.46 -11.90
CA VAL A 14 3.67 -5.84 -11.52
C VAL A 14 3.00 -6.50 -12.72
N PRO A 15 2.80 -7.81 -12.72
CA PRO A 15 2.32 -8.52 -13.92
C PRO A 15 0.86 -8.24 -14.24
N PHE A 16 0.02 -7.95 -13.23
CA PHE A 16 -1.40 -7.72 -13.41
C PHE A 16 -1.81 -6.31 -13.02
N MET A 17 -2.82 -5.79 -13.70
CA MET A 17 -3.43 -4.50 -13.40
C MET A 17 -4.00 -4.52 -11.97
N ARG A 18 -3.71 -3.48 -11.21
CA ARG A 18 -4.29 -3.27 -9.88
C ARG A 18 -5.74 -2.80 -10.00
N ARG A 19 -6.53 -3.12 -8.99
CA ARG A 19 -7.88 -2.60 -8.84
C ARG A 19 -7.90 -1.08 -8.94
N ARG A 20 -8.71 -0.56 -9.86
CA ARG A 20 -8.92 0.87 -10.05
C ARG A 20 -10.22 1.13 -10.78
N ASN A 21 -10.73 2.35 -10.67
CA ASN A 21 -11.87 2.79 -11.44
C ASN A 21 -11.40 3.59 -12.67
N ILE A 22 -12.05 3.37 -13.80
CA ILE A 22 -11.79 4.04 -15.08
C ILE A 22 -13.10 4.63 -15.55
N GLU A 23 -13.16 5.96 -15.71
CA GLU A 23 -14.31 6.62 -16.30
C GLU A 23 -14.31 6.40 -17.82
N ILE A 24 -15.48 6.03 -18.34
CA ILE A 24 -15.71 5.84 -19.76
C ILE A 24 -16.78 6.85 -20.18
N VAL A 25 -16.44 7.71 -21.10
CA VAL A 25 -17.36 8.65 -21.71
C VAL A 25 -17.39 8.42 -23.20
N THR A 26 -18.59 8.13 -23.73
CA THR A 26 -18.77 7.92 -25.17
C THR A 26 -19.75 8.93 -25.74
N SER A 27 -19.62 9.20 -27.04
CA SER A 27 -20.52 10.07 -27.77
C SER A 27 -20.81 9.50 -29.16
N ARG A 28 -21.88 9.98 -29.78
CA ARG A 28 -22.26 9.58 -31.15
C ARG A 28 -22.61 8.08 -31.27
N MET A 29 -23.00 7.44 -30.17
CA MET A 29 -23.51 6.10 -30.18
C MET A 29 -24.98 6.07 -30.59
N LYS A 30 -25.52 4.89 -30.88
CA LYS A 30 -26.96 4.76 -31.16
C LYS A 30 -27.76 5.15 -29.90
N PRO A 31 -28.68 6.13 -29.97
CA PRO A 31 -29.45 6.58 -28.83
C PRO A 31 -30.35 5.47 -28.27
N LYS A 32 -30.63 5.57 -26.96
CA LYS A 32 -31.59 4.69 -26.23
C LYS A 32 -31.32 3.21 -26.46
N THR A 33 -30.03 2.86 -26.53
CA THR A 33 -29.60 1.48 -26.85
C THR A 33 -28.73 0.95 -25.72
N GLN A 34 -28.95 -0.30 -25.38
CA GLN A 34 -28.11 -1.00 -24.38
C GLN A 34 -26.78 -1.38 -24.97
N PHE A 35 -25.71 -1.18 -24.16
CA PHE A 35 -24.35 -1.56 -24.48
C PHE A 35 -23.77 -2.51 -23.45
N TYR A 36 -22.77 -3.26 -23.88
CA TYR A 36 -21.95 -4.18 -23.08
C TYR A 36 -20.50 -3.73 -23.15
N VAL A 37 -19.77 -3.95 -22.06
CA VAL A 37 -18.36 -3.53 -21.95
C VAL A 37 -17.47 -4.75 -21.97
N TYR A 38 -16.50 -4.72 -22.87
CA TYR A 38 -15.46 -5.72 -22.97
C TYR A 38 -14.09 -5.08 -22.75
N PHE A 39 -13.26 -5.76 -21.99
CA PHE A 39 -11.88 -5.34 -21.77
C PHE A 39 -10.97 -6.51 -22.10
N ASP A 40 -10.08 -6.32 -23.09
CA ASP A 40 -9.25 -7.39 -23.67
C ASP A 40 -10.08 -8.61 -24.10
N ASP A 41 -11.20 -8.36 -24.79
CA ASP A 41 -12.23 -9.31 -25.24
C ASP A 41 -12.98 -10.09 -24.13
N VAL A 42 -12.72 -9.80 -22.86
CA VAL A 42 -13.45 -10.37 -21.70
C VAL A 42 -14.63 -9.49 -21.34
N ASP A 43 -15.81 -10.09 -21.09
CA ASP A 43 -17.00 -9.37 -20.63
C ASP A 43 -16.81 -8.84 -19.21
N VAL A 44 -16.77 -7.52 -19.09
CA VAL A 44 -16.63 -6.80 -17.82
C VAL A 44 -17.83 -5.94 -17.48
N THR A 45 -18.95 -6.13 -18.18
CA THR A 45 -20.19 -5.36 -17.97
C THR A 45 -20.63 -5.39 -16.51
N LYS A 46 -20.51 -6.53 -15.83
CA LYS A 46 -20.85 -6.69 -14.40
C LYS A 46 -19.99 -5.87 -13.44
N PHE A 47 -18.79 -5.44 -13.86
CA PHE A 47 -17.88 -4.60 -13.08
C PHE A 47 -18.02 -3.11 -13.43
N THR A 48 -19.04 -2.74 -14.20
CA THR A 48 -19.24 -1.38 -14.69
C THR A 48 -20.44 -0.73 -14.03
N THR A 49 -20.24 0.44 -13.43
CA THR A 49 -21.28 1.25 -12.79
C THR A 49 -21.73 2.33 -13.77
N PRO A 50 -23.01 2.31 -14.23
CA PRO A 50 -23.54 3.40 -15.06
C PRO A 50 -23.68 4.70 -14.27
N LYS A 51 -23.65 5.82 -14.96
CA LYS A 51 -23.89 7.13 -14.34
C LYS A 51 -25.28 7.23 -13.69
N LEU A 52 -26.30 6.68 -14.32
CA LEU A 52 -27.64 6.59 -13.75
C LEU A 52 -27.89 5.17 -13.26
N LEU A 53 -28.32 5.03 -12.01
CA LEU A 53 -28.69 3.77 -11.38
C LEU A 53 -30.19 3.69 -11.24
N GLU A 54 -30.80 2.57 -11.64
CA GLU A 54 -32.19 2.28 -11.36
C GLU A 54 -32.35 1.81 -9.90
N ILE A 55 -33.22 2.46 -9.16
CA ILE A 55 -33.44 2.16 -7.74
C ILE A 55 -34.91 1.98 -7.39
N ASN A 56 -35.13 1.27 -6.30
CA ASN A 56 -36.41 1.23 -5.58
C ASN A 56 -36.18 1.89 -4.21
N MET A 57 -36.80 3.05 -3.98
CA MET A 57 -36.77 3.74 -2.70
C MET A 57 -37.44 2.91 -1.61
N ALA A 58 -36.83 2.83 -0.45
CA ALA A 58 -37.39 2.21 0.76
C ALA A 58 -37.80 3.27 1.78
N SER A 59 -36.96 4.30 2.01
CA SER A 59 -37.26 5.37 2.96
C SER A 59 -36.35 6.60 2.73
N GLY A 60 -36.84 7.75 3.17
CA GLY A 60 -36.05 9.00 3.16
C GLY A 60 -35.95 9.64 1.78
N VAL A 61 -35.08 10.64 1.67
CA VAL A 61 -34.74 11.38 0.45
C VAL A 61 -33.24 11.58 0.39
N PHE A 62 -32.61 11.15 -0.68
CA PHE A 62 -31.18 11.37 -0.90
C PHE A 62 -30.85 12.85 -1.11
N GLN A 63 -29.61 13.22 -0.81
CA GLN A 63 -29.11 14.59 -1.00
C GLN A 63 -28.02 14.62 -2.08
N THR A 64 -28.05 15.67 -2.90
CA THR A 64 -26.97 15.91 -3.86
C THR A 64 -25.65 16.16 -3.12
N GLY A 65 -24.60 15.46 -3.52
CA GLY A 65 -23.26 15.57 -2.95
C GLY A 65 -22.99 14.63 -1.78
N GLU A 66 -24.02 13.93 -1.25
CA GLU A 66 -23.79 12.96 -0.19
C GLU A 66 -23.08 11.70 -0.68
N THR A 67 -22.33 11.08 0.21
CA THR A 67 -21.76 9.74 0.01
C THR A 67 -22.80 8.68 0.32
N VAL A 68 -22.98 7.76 -0.60
CA VAL A 68 -23.86 6.61 -0.47
C VAL A 68 -23.01 5.36 -0.30
N LYS A 69 -23.35 4.53 0.69
CA LYS A 69 -22.79 3.19 0.85
C LYS A 69 -23.70 2.15 0.24
N ALA A 70 -23.11 1.25 -0.55
CA ALA A 70 -23.77 0.09 -1.11
C ALA A 70 -23.34 -1.18 -0.36
N PHE A 71 -24.30 -2.00 0.05
CA PHE A 71 -24.08 -3.22 0.81
C PHE A 71 -24.52 -4.42 0.00
N ALA A 72 -23.66 -5.42 -0.13
CA ALA A 72 -24.05 -6.69 -0.73
C ALA A 72 -24.99 -7.46 0.23
N ASN A 73 -25.99 -8.12 -0.32
CA ASN A 73 -27.05 -8.80 0.43
C ASN A 73 -26.58 -9.92 1.39
N ARG A 74 -25.27 -10.26 1.42
CA ARG A 74 -24.70 -11.34 2.25
C ARG A 74 -23.38 -11.00 2.93
N GLY A 75 -23.01 -9.72 3.05
CA GLY A 75 -21.84 -9.32 3.85
C GLY A 75 -20.46 -9.84 3.37
N ARG A 76 -20.37 -10.42 2.17
CA ARG A 76 -19.14 -11.06 1.65
C ARG A 76 -18.32 -10.19 0.72
N PHE A 77 -18.85 -9.07 0.25
CA PHE A 77 -18.13 -8.12 -0.59
C PHE A 77 -18.05 -6.81 0.18
N GLY A 78 -16.85 -6.25 0.26
CA GLY A 78 -16.60 -5.03 0.99
C GLY A 78 -17.57 -3.91 0.56
N ASP A 79 -17.92 -3.07 1.49
CA ASP A 79 -18.76 -1.91 1.28
C ASP A 79 -18.19 -1.06 0.15
N PHE A 80 -19.02 -0.74 -0.81
CA PHE A 80 -18.71 0.16 -1.90
C PHE A 80 -19.36 1.51 -1.64
N SER A 81 -18.61 2.59 -1.78
CA SER A 81 -19.12 3.95 -1.59
C SER A 81 -19.02 4.74 -2.89
N PHE A 82 -19.97 5.64 -3.11
CA PHE A 82 -19.95 6.59 -4.22
C PHE A 82 -20.68 7.88 -3.84
N ARG A 83 -20.30 8.99 -4.48
CA ARG A 83 -20.94 10.28 -4.27
C ARG A 83 -22.08 10.46 -5.26
N LEU A 84 -23.16 11.13 -4.82
CA LEU A 84 -24.28 11.49 -5.68
C LEU A 84 -24.05 12.85 -6.34
N ALA A 85 -24.33 12.91 -7.64
CA ALA A 85 -24.52 14.16 -8.36
C ALA A 85 -25.99 14.60 -8.32
N ALA A 86 -26.30 15.78 -8.82
CA ALA A 86 -27.68 16.22 -9.02
C ALA A 86 -28.42 15.20 -9.92
N PRO A 87 -29.72 14.91 -9.69
CA PRO A 87 -30.42 13.84 -10.39
C PRO A 87 -30.31 13.90 -11.91
N ASN A 88 -30.37 15.11 -12.47
CA ASN A 88 -30.27 15.36 -13.91
C ASN A 88 -28.85 15.69 -14.41
N HIS A 89 -27.82 15.56 -13.56
CA HIS A 89 -26.44 15.91 -13.91
C HIS A 89 -25.94 15.09 -15.10
N LYS A 90 -25.37 15.79 -16.09
CA LYS A 90 -24.68 15.18 -17.23
C LYS A 90 -23.20 15.55 -17.24
N GLU A 91 -22.87 16.84 -17.28
CA GLU A 91 -21.51 17.37 -17.31
C GLU A 91 -21.40 18.60 -16.40
N GLY A 92 -20.17 18.89 -15.94
CA GLY A 92 -19.88 20.02 -15.07
C GLY A 92 -19.73 19.63 -13.60
N PRO A 93 -19.79 20.58 -12.67
CA PRO A 93 -19.78 20.30 -11.23
C PRO A 93 -20.98 19.43 -10.81
N TYR A 94 -20.77 18.46 -9.92
CA TYR A 94 -21.77 17.49 -9.51
C TYR A 94 -23.08 18.10 -8.96
N ASN A 95 -23.01 19.28 -8.35
CA ASN A 95 -24.12 20.03 -7.75
C ASN A 95 -24.66 21.18 -8.61
N ALA A 96 -23.92 21.57 -9.66
CA ALA A 96 -24.26 22.66 -10.56
C ALA A 96 -23.94 22.26 -12.01
N PRO A 97 -24.72 21.34 -12.62
CA PRO A 97 -24.41 20.79 -13.93
C PRO A 97 -24.47 21.87 -15.01
N THR A 98 -23.46 21.89 -15.91
CA THR A 98 -23.45 22.73 -17.10
C THR A 98 -24.27 22.14 -18.24
N LYS A 99 -24.41 20.79 -18.26
CA LYS A 99 -25.33 20.06 -19.13
C LYS A 99 -26.16 19.09 -18.33
N VAL A 100 -27.39 18.86 -18.75
CA VAL A 100 -28.36 18.03 -18.04
C VAL A 100 -28.90 16.89 -18.92
N ILE A 101 -29.26 15.80 -18.26
CA ILE A 101 -30.02 14.68 -18.85
C ILE A 101 -31.51 15.01 -18.67
N THR A 102 -32.22 15.14 -19.75
CA THR A 102 -33.62 15.58 -19.73
C THR A 102 -34.63 14.44 -19.63
N SER A 103 -34.26 13.24 -20.06
CA SER A 103 -35.17 12.06 -20.05
C SER A 103 -34.44 10.86 -19.47
N ASN A 104 -35.22 10.05 -18.73
CA ASN A 104 -34.74 8.81 -18.15
C ASN A 104 -34.49 7.77 -19.27
N PRO A 105 -33.26 7.29 -19.50
CA PRO A 105 -32.98 6.32 -20.56
C PRO A 105 -33.64 4.94 -20.31
N TYR A 106 -34.00 4.65 -19.08
CA TYR A 106 -34.63 3.40 -18.68
C TYR A 106 -36.15 3.42 -18.82
N ASN A 107 -36.76 4.60 -18.67
CA ASN A 107 -38.19 4.83 -18.88
C ASN A 107 -38.38 6.12 -19.69
N MET A 108 -38.48 5.96 -20.98
CA MET A 108 -38.46 7.08 -21.95
C MET A 108 -39.68 8.04 -21.84
N ALA A 109 -40.70 7.65 -21.11
CA ALA A 109 -41.90 8.49 -20.87
C ALA A 109 -41.68 9.44 -19.68
N ALA A 110 -40.63 9.24 -18.86
CA ALA A 110 -40.38 10.02 -17.67
C ALA A 110 -39.26 11.05 -17.90
N GLY A 111 -39.47 12.28 -17.46
CA GLY A 111 -38.42 13.27 -17.28
C GLY A 111 -37.55 12.96 -16.05
N ILE A 112 -36.43 13.62 -15.95
CA ILE A 112 -35.59 13.55 -14.76
C ILE A 112 -35.79 14.84 -13.95
N SER A 113 -36.12 14.67 -12.65
CA SER A 113 -36.23 15.79 -11.70
C SER A 113 -34.85 16.44 -11.45
N THR A 114 -34.85 17.67 -11.01
CA THR A 114 -33.66 18.40 -10.57
C THR A 114 -33.28 18.11 -9.12
N VAL A 115 -34.21 17.53 -8.35
CA VAL A 115 -34.04 17.18 -6.93
C VAL A 115 -34.49 15.74 -6.68
N TYR A 116 -33.87 15.08 -5.72
CA TYR A 116 -34.31 13.76 -5.27
C TYR A 116 -35.60 13.84 -4.44
N SER A 117 -36.37 12.79 -4.47
CA SER A 117 -37.63 12.65 -3.72
C SER A 117 -37.81 11.22 -3.21
N THR A 118 -38.83 11.01 -2.39
CA THR A 118 -39.22 9.65 -1.94
C THR A 118 -39.69 8.73 -3.05
N SER A 119 -40.04 9.28 -4.21
CA SER A 119 -40.44 8.54 -5.40
C SER A 119 -39.39 8.48 -6.50
N SER A 120 -38.13 8.86 -6.18
CA SER A 120 -37.02 8.79 -7.14
C SER A 120 -36.81 7.34 -7.60
N THR A 121 -36.76 7.11 -8.90
CA THR A 121 -36.53 5.80 -9.53
C THR A 121 -35.11 5.66 -10.04
N ILE A 122 -34.35 6.76 -10.00
CA ILE A 122 -32.94 6.80 -10.44
C ILE A 122 -32.08 7.57 -9.43
N LEU A 123 -30.81 7.16 -9.32
CA LEU A 123 -29.74 7.95 -8.69
C LEU A 123 -28.66 8.26 -9.71
N ASN A 124 -28.11 9.46 -9.65
CA ASN A 124 -27.03 9.90 -10.51
C ASN A 124 -25.69 9.80 -9.77
N VAL A 125 -24.81 8.95 -10.25
CA VAL A 125 -23.47 8.74 -9.68
C VAL A 125 -22.51 9.81 -10.19
N ASP A 126 -21.76 10.42 -9.30
CA ASP A 126 -20.65 11.27 -9.68
C ASP A 126 -19.47 10.40 -10.17
N THR A 127 -19.48 10.07 -11.45
CA THR A 127 -18.49 9.21 -12.09
C THR A 127 -17.09 9.80 -12.06
N PHE A 128 -16.97 11.12 -12.07
CA PHE A 128 -15.69 11.81 -11.96
C PHE A 128 -15.03 11.57 -10.61
N SER A 129 -15.77 11.72 -9.50
CA SER A 129 -15.21 11.43 -8.16
C SER A 129 -14.91 9.96 -7.98
N LEU A 130 -15.71 9.07 -8.58
CA LEU A 130 -15.53 7.65 -8.56
C LEU A 130 -14.24 7.23 -9.30
N ALA A 131 -13.89 7.90 -10.39
CA ALA A 131 -12.68 7.66 -11.18
C ALA A 131 -11.44 8.39 -10.67
N SER A 132 -11.60 9.53 -9.98
CA SER A 132 -10.48 10.38 -9.53
C SER A 132 -9.62 9.79 -8.41
N GLN A 133 -10.00 8.64 -7.86
CA GLN A 133 -9.18 7.81 -6.99
C GLN A 133 -8.67 8.49 -5.70
N VAL A 134 -9.55 9.14 -4.97
CA VAL A 134 -9.29 9.37 -3.56
C VAL A 134 -9.16 7.98 -2.91
N GLN A 135 -7.92 7.63 -2.56
CA GLN A 135 -7.54 6.27 -2.18
C GLN A 135 -8.48 5.70 -1.11
N GLY A 136 -9.07 4.55 -1.41
CA GLY A 136 -9.77 3.71 -0.46
C GLY A 136 -11.26 3.97 -0.27
N GLU A 137 -11.82 5.10 -0.70
CA GLU A 137 -13.22 5.43 -0.42
C GLU A 137 -14.20 4.94 -1.49
N PHE A 138 -13.79 4.96 -2.77
CA PHE A 138 -14.70 4.76 -3.91
C PHE A 138 -14.32 3.60 -4.83
N PHE A 139 -13.59 2.60 -4.33
CA PHE A 139 -13.26 1.43 -5.14
C PHE A 139 -14.37 0.40 -5.14
N GLY A 140 -14.89 0.10 -6.31
CA GLY A 140 -15.90 -0.93 -6.46
C GLY A 140 -16.83 -0.69 -7.64
N HIS A 141 -17.88 -1.46 -7.67
CA HIS A 141 -18.95 -1.39 -8.66
C HIS A 141 -20.28 -1.79 -8.04
N VAL A 142 -21.35 -1.34 -8.62
CA VAL A 142 -22.71 -1.60 -8.17
C VAL A 142 -23.23 -2.89 -8.81
N GLN A 143 -24.00 -3.64 -8.06
CA GLN A 143 -24.67 -4.86 -8.53
C GLN A 143 -26.17 -4.82 -8.26
N ASN A 144 -26.93 -5.54 -9.07
CA ASN A 144 -28.38 -5.70 -8.87
C ASN A 144 -28.65 -6.26 -7.48
N GLY A 145 -29.68 -5.71 -6.82
CA GLY A 145 -30.12 -6.14 -5.50
C GLY A 145 -29.28 -5.61 -4.32
N MET A 146 -28.22 -4.83 -4.55
CA MET A 146 -27.52 -4.16 -3.47
C MET A 146 -28.44 -3.18 -2.75
N LYS A 147 -28.37 -3.16 -1.42
CA LYS A 147 -28.98 -2.11 -0.59
C LYS A 147 -28.03 -0.92 -0.52
N ILE A 148 -28.58 0.26 -0.61
CA ILE A 148 -27.85 1.52 -0.55
C ILE A 148 -28.38 2.41 0.55
N LYS A 149 -27.48 3.13 1.21
CA LYS A 149 -27.80 4.05 2.29
C LYS A 149 -27.01 5.36 2.17
N GLY A 150 -27.74 6.47 2.17
CA GLY A 150 -27.15 7.81 2.27
C GLY A 150 -26.52 8.02 3.63
N GLN A 151 -25.29 8.52 3.65
CA GLN A 151 -24.56 8.71 4.91
C GLN A 151 -25.00 9.97 5.65
N THR A 152 -25.49 10.99 4.94
CA THR A 152 -25.96 12.24 5.49
C THR A 152 -27.48 12.23 5.70
N SER A 153 -28.23 11.83 4.69
CA SER A 153 -29.69 11.81 4.71
C SER A 153 -30.28 10.63 5.48
N GLY A 154 -29.53 9.53 5.61
CA GLY A 154 -30.06 8.26 6.11
C GLY A 154 -31.05 7.57 5.15
N ALA A 155 -31.25 8.12 3.95
CA ALA A 155 -32.16 7.53 2.96
C ALA A 155 -31.72 6.12 2.56
N GLU A 156 -32.68 5.24 2.37
CA GLU A 156 -32.44 3.84 2.00
C GLU A 156 -33.18 3.47 0.72
N ALA A 157 -32.46 2.74 -0.13
CA ALA A 157 -33.03 2.18 -1.36
C ALA A 157 -32.35 0.85 -1.70
N SER A 158 -32.86 0.17 -2.72
CA SER A 158 -32.21 -0.99 -3.32
C SER A 158 -31.99 -0.75 -4.81
N ILE A 159 -30.87 -1.26 -5.33
CA ILE A 159 -30.57 -1.23 -6.77
C ILE A 159 -31.45 -2.26 -7.46
N SER A 160 -32.36 -1.79 -8.34
CA SER A 160 -33.24 -2.66 -9.06
C SER A 160 -32.62 -3.24 -10.31
N ASN A 161 -31.78 -2.44 -11.01
CA ASN A 161 -31.11 -2.87 -12.22
C ASN A 161 -29.81 -2.11 -12.44
N VAL A 162 -28.86 -2.77 -13.13
CA VAL A 162 -27.61 -2.11 -13.58
C VAL A 162 -27.50 -2.35 -15.09
N ARG A 163 -27.87 -1.34 -15.88
CA ARG A 163 -27.88 -1.39 -17.34
C ARG A 163 -27.12 -0.18 -17.90
N LEU A 164 -26.36 -0.41 -18.96
CA LEU A 164 -25.64 0.63 -19.68
C LEU A 164 -26.48 1.05 -20.90
N ILE A 165 -27.25 2.10 -20.77
CA ILE A 165 -28.11 2.61 -21.85
C ILE A 165 -27.70 4.04 -22.19
N THR A 166 -27.50 4.29 -23.49
CA THR A 166 -27.21 5.64 -24.02
C THR A 166 -28.40 6.57 -23.84
N ASP A 167 -28.12 7.85 -23.62
CA ASP A 167 -29.12 8.89 -23.56
C ASP A 167 -29.77 9.18 -24.93
N THR A 168 -30.64 10.18 -24.99
CA THR A 168 -31.36 10.58 -26.21
C THR A 168 -30.45 11.14 -27.31
N VAL A 169 -29.22 11.58 -26.99
CA VAL A 169 -28.23 12.08 -27.96
C VAL A 169 -27.13 11.07 -28.24
N GLY A 170 -27.26 9.83 -27.74
CA GLY A 170 -26.28 8.77 -27.98
C GLY A 170 -24.99 8.93 -27.17
N GLN A 171 -25.07 9.48 -25.98
CA GLN A 171 -23.96 9.57 -25.04
C GLN A 171 -24.15 8.57 -23.89
N LEU A 172 -23.08 7.90 -23.48
CA LEU A 172 -23.05 7.03 -22.32
C LEU A 172 -21.85 7.41 -21.46
N THR A 173 -22.09 7.58 -20.17
CA THR A 173 -21.06 7.73 -19.16
C THR A 173 -21.20 6.63 -18.13
N CYS A 174 -20.10 5.96 -17.83
CA CYS A 174 -20.05 4.90 -16.85
C CYS A 174 -18.64 4.81 -16.24
N CYS A 175 -18.50 4.04 -15.16
CA CYS A 175 -17.22 3.81 -14.51
C CYS A 175 -16.95 2.31 -14.44
N TYR A 176 -15.91 1.87 -15.11
CA TYR A 176 -15.44 0.49 -15.08
C TYR A 176 -14.48 0.31 -13.90
N ASN A 177 -14.78 -0.63 -13.02
CA ASN A 177 -13.89 -1.05 -11.95
C ASN A 177 -13.05 -2.25 -12.41
N VAL A 178 -11.75 -2.03 -12.63
CA VAL A 178 -10.82 -3.13 -12.89
C VAL A 178 -10.85 -4.06 -11.67
N PRO A 179 -11.22 -5.34 -11.87
CA PRO A 179 -11.34 -6.26 -10.75
C PRO A 179 -9.99 -6.55 -10.07
N ASP A 180 -10.05 -6.87 -8.78
CA ASP A 180 -8.87 -7.21 -8.00
C ASP A 180 -8.28 -8.55 -8.48
N PRO A 181 -7.01 -8.58 -8.94
CA PRO A 181 -6.38 -9.81 -9.42
C PRO A 181 -6.07 -10.84 -8.34
N SER A 182 -6.12 -10.44 -7.06
CA SER A 182 -5.90 -11.36 -5.93
C SER A 182 -7.09 -12.29 -5.66
N VAL A 183 -8.27 -11.96 -6.22
CA VAL A 183 -9.47 -12.76 -6.07
C VAL A 183 -9.59 -13.74 -7.23
N ASP A 184 -9.53 -15.04 -6.98
CA ASP A 184 -9.51 -16.09 -8.01
C ASP A 184 -10.74 -16.12 -8.93
N ALA A 185 -11.89 -15.68 -8.44
CA ALA A 185 -13.12 -15.59 -9.24
C ALA A 185 -13.14 -14.40 -10.22
N ASN A 186 -12.18 -13.50 -10.14
CA ASN A 186 -12.10 -12.33 -11.00
C ASN A 186 -11.23 -12.60 -12.23
N PRO A 187 -11.55 -11.99 -13.37
CA PRO A 187 -10.63 -11.97 -14.49
C PRO A 187 -9.36 -11.16 -14.12
N ARG A 188 -8.21 -11.65 -14.53
CA ARG A 188 -6.91 -10.99 -14.35
C ARG A 188 -6.46 -10.39 -15.67
N PHE A 189 -6.10 -9.12 -15.64
CA PHE A 189 -5.62 -8.40 -16.82
C PHE A 189 -4.14 -8.08 -16.63
N GLU A 190 -3.33 -8.51 -17.59
CA GLU A 190 -1.90 -8.20 -17.61
C GLU A 190 -1.68 -6.70 -17.83
N THR A 191 -0.61 -6.17 -17.25
CA THR A 191 -0.19 -4.79 -17.49
C THR A 191 0.26 -4.60 -18.95
N GLY A 192 0.18 -3.38 -19.43
CA GLY A 192 0.44 -3.02 -20.82
C GLY A 192 -0.75 -2.32 -21.45
N THR A 193 -0.84 -2.35 -22.78
CA THR A 193 -1.95 -1.73 -23.52
C THR A 193 -3.03 -2.77 -23.80
N LYS A 194 -4.25 -2.50 -23.33
CA LYS A 194 -5.44 -3.34 -23.49
C LYS A 194 -6.55 -2.54 -24.16
N THR A 195 -7.35 -3.21 -24.98
CA THR A 195 -8.47 -2.58 -25.69
C THR A 195 -9.74 -2.66 -24.85
N LEU A 196 -10.32 -1.49 -24.58
CA LEU A 196 -11.66 -1.36 -24.04
C LEU A 196 -12.64 -1.20 -25.20
N ARG A 197 -13.68 -2.04 -25.25
CA ARG A 197 -14.70 -2.01 -26.27
C ARG A 197 -16.08 -1.92 -25.65
N LEU A 198 -16.88 -0.96 -26.14
CA LEU A 198 -18.32 -0.91 -25.90
C LEU A 198 -19.04 -1.38 -27.15
N THR A 199 -20.00 -2.25 -27.04
CA THR A 199 -20.74 -2.79 -28.18
C THR A 199 -22.19 -3.11 -27.81
N THR A 200 -23.07 -3.08 -28.80
CA THR A 200 -24.47 -3.52 -28.64
C THR A 200 -24.60 -5.04 -28.66
N SER A 201 -23.53 -5.76 -29.00
CA SER A 201 -23.51 -7.23 -29.01
C SER A 201 -23.20 -7.77 -27.61
N SER A 202 -24.09 -8.59 -27.08
CA SER A 202 -23.87 -9.31 -25.81
C SER A 202 -22.85 -10.45 -25.91
N THR A 203 -22.40 -10.79 -27.13
CA THR A 203 -21.42 -11.85 -27.38
C THR A 203 -20.12 -11.32 -27.97
N ASN A 204 -19.87 -10.02 -27.89
CA ASN A 204 -18.71 -9.34 -28.48
C ASN A 204 -18.52 -9.59 -29.99
N SER A 205 -19.61 -9.80 -30.72
CA SER A 205 -19.52 -9.98 -32.18
C SER A 205 -18.85 -8.76 -32.83
N LYS A 206 -17.96 -9.02 -33.79
CA LYS A 206 -17.30 -8.01 -34.63
C LYS A 206 -17.83 -8.03 -36.07
N LEU A 207 -18.84 -8.89 -36.34
CA LEU A 207 -19.38 -9.05 -37.69
C LEU A 207 -20.24 -7.84 -38.07
N SER A 208 -19.98 -7.31 -39.25
CA SER A 208 -20.82 -6.24 -39.85
C SER A 208 -22.24 -6.75 -40.02
N GLY A 209 -23.24 -5.93 -39.63
CA GLY A 209 -24.65 -6.25 -39.68
C GLY A 209 -25.23 -6.88 -38.39
N THR A 210 -24.42 -7.46 -37.52
CA THR A 210 -24.90 -7.97 -36.20
C THR A 210 -24.70 -6.92 -35.09
N VAL A 211 -23.84 -5.92 -35.30
CA VAL A 211 -23.56 -4.87 -34.32
C VAL A 211 -24.09 -3.55 -34.85
N THR A 212 -24.99 -2.91 -34.12
CA THR A 212 -25.59 -1.63 -34.49
C THR A 212 -24.79 -0.42 -33.99
N GLY A 213 -23.84 -0.64 -33.10
CA GLY A 213 -22.91 0.39 -32.58
C GLY A 213 -21.81 -0.24 -31.78
N SER A 214 -20.59 0.24 -31.98
CA SER A 214 -19.44 -0.10 -31.17
C SER A 214 -18.46 1.08 -31.09
N ALA A 215 -17.73 1.15 -30.01
CA ALA A 215 -16.61 2.09 -29.81
C ALA A 215 -15.47 1.36 -29.13
N GLU A 216 -14.26 1.70 -29.49
CA GLU A 216 -13.04 1.12 -28.93
C GLU A 216 -12.07 2.21 -28.49
N ALA A 217 -11.36 1.95 -27.40
CA ALA A 217 -10.28 2.80 -26.93
C ALA A 217 -9.21 1.93 -26.26
N ASN A 218 -7.96 2.36 -26.40
CA ASN A 218 -6.86 1.68 -25.74
C ASN A 218 -6.62 2.27 -24.33
N PHE A 219 -6.44 1.37 -23.38
CA PHE A 219 -6.04 1.72 -22.04
C PHE A 219 -4.65 1.14 -21.76
N THR A 220 -3.70 2.00 -21.41
CA THR A 220 -2.32 1.57 -21.11
C THR A 220 -2.07 1.67 -19.61
N SER A 221 -1.61 0.57 -19.02
CA SER A 221 -1.18 0.50 -17.63
C SER A 221 0.32 0.21 -17.54
N SER A 222 1.02 0.90 -16.65
CA SER A 222 2.42 0.60 -16.35
C SER A 222 2.51 -0.56 -15.37
N GLY A 223 3.34 -1.55 -15.68
CA GLY A 223 3.67 -2.67 -14.81
C GLY A 223 4.91 -2.45 -13.96
N LEU A 224 5.46 -1.24 -13.90
CA LEU A 224 6.64 -0.93 -13.11
C LEU A 224 6.24 -0.25 -11.80
N LEU A 225 6.72 -0.78 -10.68
CA LEU A 225 6.60 -0.20 -9.36
C LEU A 225 7.98 0.28 -8.93
N ASP A 226 8.19 1.58 -8.99
CA ASP A 226 9.40 2.19 -8.46
C ASP A 226 9.18 2.55 -6.98
N THR A 227 9.89 1.89 -6.09
CA THR A 227 9.92 2.25 -4.68
C THR A 227 11.01 3.26 -4.46
N LYS A 228 10.64 4.49 -4.08
CA LYS A 228 11.58 5.57 -3.78
C LYS A 228 11.66 5.79 -2.27
N GLN A 229 12.86 5.93 -1.77
CA GLN A 229 13.11 6.33 -0.39
C GLN A 229 13.43 7.82 -0.36
N GLN A 230 12.67 8.57 0.43
CA GLN A 230 12.98 9.96 0.72
C GLN A 230 13.83 10.01 1.99
N THR A 231 15.00 10.62 1.89
CA THR A 231 15.83 10.88 3.07
C THR A 231 15.42 12.23 3.64
N ILE A 232 14.75 12.20 4.79
CA ILE A 232 14.37 13.40 5.53
C ILE A 232 15.41 13.61 6.63
N GLN A 233 16.20 14.69 6.53
CA GLN A 233 17.08 15.10 7.62
C GLN A 233 16.31 16.09 8.52
N THR A 234 16.06 15.68 9.75
CA THR A 234 15.59 16.57 10.81
C THR A 234 16.76 16.97 11.67
N THR A 235 17.26 18.18 11.51
CA THR A 235 18.19 18.78 12.47
C THR A 235 17.43 19.13 13.73
N ARG A 236 17.62 18.37 14.80
CA ARG A 236 17.25 18.81 16.13
C ARG A 236 18.38 19.70 16.64
N VAL A 237 18.07 20.97 16.85
CA VAL A 237 18.98 21.84 17.62
C VAL A 237 18.99 21.31 19.05
N PRO A 238 20.13 20.84 19.57
CA PRO A 238 20.19 20.42 20.97
C PRO A 238 19.96 21.67 21.85
N GLN A 239 18.89 21.67 22.62
CA GLN A 239 18.74 22.61 23.72
C GLN A 239 19.68 22.16 24.83
N ILE A 240 20.77 22.87 24.99
CA ILE A 240 21.65 22.71 26.15
C ILE A 240 21.01 23.51 27.28
N GLU A 241 20.28 22.83 28.17
CA GLU A 241 19.95 23.39 29.47
C GLU A 241 21.22 23.42 30.30
N ARG A 242 21.75 24.61 30.48
CA ARG A 242 22.81 24.86 31.45
C ARG A 242 22.18 24.79 32.85
N LEU A 243 22.33 23.64 33.49
CA LEU A 243 22.13 23.56 34.94
C LEU A 243 23.28 24.28 35.61
N GLU A 244 23.07 25.50 36.09
CA GLU A 244 23.97 26.12 37.05
C GLU A 244 23.86 25.35 38.36
N ILE A 245 24.87 24.54 38.66
CA ILE A 245 25.02 23.91 39.97
C ILE A 245 25.69 24.94 40.87
N GLU A 246 24.89 25.65 41.65
CA GLU A 246 25.40 26.36 42.82
C GLU A 246 25.71 25.35 43.95
N ASP A 247 26.96 25.39 44.41
CA ASP A 247 27.49 24.84 45.64
C ASP A 247 27.64 23.31 45.77
N SER A 248 28.90 22.90 45.58
CA SER A 248 29.35 21.56 45.90
C SER A 248 29.64 21.39 47.39
N ARG A 249 28.69 20.83 48.17
CA ARG A 249 29.02 20.13 49.42
C ARG A 249 29.36 18.70 49.15
N VAL A 250 30.61 18.33 49.26
CA VAL A 250 31.07 16.97 49.26
C VAL A 250 30.45 16.20 50.42
N ILE A 251 29.47 15.39 50.18
CA ILE A 251 29.00 14.35 51.09
C ILE A 251 29.32 13.01 50.45
N ASN A 252 30.27 12.30 51.10
CA ASN A 252 30.54 10.90 50.78
C ASN A 252 29.28 10.07 51.06
N ASN A 253 28.47 9.77 50.06
CA ASN A 253 27.43 8.77 50.13
C ASN A 253 27.52 7.81 48.95
N ARG A 254 27.62 6.55 49.30
CA ARG A 254 27.56 5.38 48.46
C ARG A 254 26.37 5.51 47.50
N VAL A 255 26.63 5.68 46.20
CA VAL A 255 25.61 5.73 45.17
C VAL A 255 25.10 4.33 44.91
N THR A 256 23.97 4.00 45.47
CA THR A 256 23.15 2.89 44.98
C THR A 256 22.39 3.37 43.76
N ARG A 257 22.77 2.90 42.60
CA ARG A 257 22.12 3.24 41.32
C ARG A 257 20.75 2.58 41.31
N GLN A 258 19.69 3.30 41.62
CA GLN A 258 18.32 2.91 41.24
C GLN A 258 18.08 3.43 39.82
N VAL A 259 18.00 2.50 38.88
CA VAL A 259 17.48 2.77 37.55
C VAL A 259 15.95 2.79 37.70
N SER A 260 15.35 3.96 37.75
CA SER A 260 13.91 4.11 37.58
C SER A 260 13.61 4.12 36.09
N GLU A 261 13.09 3.03 35.58
CA GLU A 261 12.37 3.01 34.30
C GLU A 261 11.05 3.78 34.51
N GLU A 262 10.99 5.02 34.06
CA GLU A 262 9.72 5.69 33.83
C GLU A 262 9.05 5.08 32.61
N THR A 263 8.23 4.07 32.82
CA THR A 263 7.23 3.67 31.86
C THR A 263 6.05 4.62 31.96
N ASN A 264 5.97 5.57 31.05
CA ASN A 264 4.74 6.34 30.81
C ASN A 264 3.65 5.39 30.29
N THR A 265 2.95 4.76 31.20
CA THR A 265 1.67 4.11 30.91
C THR A 265 0.56 5.10 31.23
N THR A 266 0.08 5.82 30.23
CA THR A 266 -1.28 6.37 30.24
C THR A 266 -2.24 5.17 30.26
N GLY A 267 -2.62 4.77 31.46
CA GLY A 267 -3.49 3.62 31.67
C GLY A 267 -4.94 3.99 31.37
N ASP A 268 -5.46 3.39 30.31
CA ASP A 268 -6.89 3.34 30.07
C ASP A 268 -7.58 2.61 31.25
N PRO A 269 -8.55 3.24 31.94
CA PRO A 269 -9.20 2.66 33.13
C PRO A 269 -9.99 1.37 32.84
N PHE A 270 -10.21 1.01 31.57
CA PHE A 270 -10.96 -0.19 31.20
C PHE A 270 -10.15 -1.50 31.26
N THR A 271 -8.82 -1.46 31.38
CA THR A 271 -8.00 -2.69 31.36
C THR A 271 -7.79 -3.33 32.73
N GLN A 272 -8.08 -2.62 33.84
CA GLN A 272 -7.86 -3.18 35.18
C GLN A 272 -8.86 -4.29 35.58
N ASN A 273 -10.07 -4.29 35.03
CA ASN A 273 -11.08 -5.30 35.39
C ASN A 273 -10.96 -6.65 34.66
N ARG A 274 -10.16 -6.71 33.57
CA ARG A 274 -9.94 -7.99 32.86
C ARG A 274 -8.84 -8.87 33.47
N ARG A 275 -7.92 -8.30 34.25
CA ARG A 275 -6.80 -9.10 34.84
C ARG A 275 -7.23 -9.95 36.04
N ARG A 276 -8.30 -9.63 36.74
CA ARG A 276 -8.76 -10.44 37.90
C ARG A 276 -9.53 -11.70 37.51
N ARG A 277 -10.18 -11.76 36.33
CA ARG A 277 -10.91 -12.97 35.87
C ARG A 277 -10.02 -14.01 35.19
N ARG A 278 -8.86 -13.63 34.60
CA ARG A 278 -7.95 -14.57 33.93
C ARG A 278 -7.05 -15.37 34.87
N ARG A 279 -6.85 -14.94 36.12
CA ARG A 279 -5.99 -15.69 37.08
C ARG A 279 -6.61 -17.00 37.59
N ARG A 280 -7.92 -17.21 37.46
CA ARG A 280 -8.58 -18.45 37.91
C ARG A 280 -8.62 -19.58 36.88
N TRP A 281 -8.42 -19.28 35.61
CA TRP A 281 -8.51 -20.28 34.52
C TRP A 281 -7.18 -20.94 34.18
N PHE A 282 -6.06 -20.27 34.46
CA PHE A 282 -4.72 -20.77 34.09
C PHE A 282 -4.07 -21.75 35.11
N ARG A 283 -4.73 -22.08 36.23
CA ARG A 283 -4.18 -23.06 37.21
C ARG A 283 -4.39 -24.51 36.81
N ARG A 284 -5.17 -24.84 35.77
CA ARG A 284 -5.51 -26.24 35.43
C ARG A 284 -4.74 -26.82 34.26
N PHE A 285 -3.88 -26.06 33.56
CA PHE A 285 -3.10 -26.56 32.40
C PHE A 285 -1.59 -26.48 32.56
N ARG A 286 -1.07 -26.50 33.78
CA ARG A 286 0.37 -26.47 34.05
C ARG A 286 0.95 -27.86 34.32
N ARG A 287 0.62 -28.85 33.50
CA ARG A 287 1.43 -30.11 33.43
C ARG A 287 1.53 -30.55 31.97
N ARG A 288 2.79 -30.57 31.49
CA ARG A 288 3.32 -31.01 30.19
C ARG A 288 3.44 -29.97 29.11
N ARG A 289 4.51 -29.21 29.18
CA ARG A 289 5.37 -28.91 28.01
C ARG A 289 6.75 -28.54 28.53
N ARG A 290 7.70 -29.46 28.41
CA ARG A 290 9.14 -29.14 28.47
C ARG A 290 9.38 -28.09 27.39
N ARG A 291 9.58 -26.86 27.80
CA ARG A 291 10.04 -25.77 26.94
C ARG A 291 11.48 -26.05 26.61
N GLY A 292 11.75 -26.41 25.36
CA GLY A 292 13.02 -26.09 24.77
C GLY A 292 13.22 -24.57 24.95
N ARG A 293 14.32 -24.16 25.52
CA ARG A 293 14.79 -22.79 25.51
C ARG A 293 14.88 -22.38 24.03
N ARG A 294 13.92 -21.61 23.54
CA ARG A 294 14.15 -20.77 22.36
C ARG A 294 15.15 -19.72 22.84
N GLY A 295 16.41 -19.89 22.45
CA GLY A 295 17.39 -18.83 22.53
C GLY A 295 16.75 -17.59 21.92
N ARG A 296 16.85 -16.45 22.58
CA ARG A 296 16.56 -15.17 21.95
C ARG A 296 17.48 -15.09 20.75
N SER A 297 16.93 -15.17 19.55
CA SER A 297 17.63 -14.83 18.33
C SER A 297 18.07 -13.37 18.50
N ARG A 298 19.37 -13.13 18.56
CA ARG A 298 19.95 -11.79 18.57
C ARG A 298 20.05 -11.40 17.10
N ASP A 299 19.61 -10.20 16.79
CA ASP A 299 19.73 -9.69 15.44
C ASP A 299 21.22 -9.43 15.15
N PRO A 300 21.79 -9.97 14.07
CA PRO A 300 23.15 -9.66 13.66
C PRO A 300 23.29 -8.19 13.27
N ILE A 301 24.49 -7.64 13.43
CA ILE A 301 24.77 -6.31 12.92
C ILE A 301 24.97 -6.43 11.40
N ALA A 302 24.24 -5.66 10.63
CA ALA A 302 24.35 -5.68 9.19
C ALA A 302 24.35 -4.26 8.60
N GLN A 303 25.19 -4.04 7.59
CA GLN A 303 25.22 -2.81 6.82
C GLN A 303 25.17 -3.12 5.33
N THR A 304 24.21 -2.52 4.65
CA THR A 304 24.09 -2.67 3.19
C THR A 304 24.92 -1.62 2.48
N PHE A 305 25.52 -2.01 1.36
CA PHE A 305 26.26 -1.13 0.47
C PHE A 305 25.96 -1.47 -0.99
N GLN A 306 26.26 -0.55 -1.87
CA GLN A 306 26.01 -0.70 -3.30
C GLN A 306 27.28 -0.32 -4.06
N ILE A 307 27.58 -1.08 -5.13
CA ILE A 307 28.62 -0.69 -6.07
C ILE A 307 28.04 0.41 -6.97
N THR A 308 28.70 1.55 -6.97
CA THR A 308 28.27 2.73 -7.72
C THR A 308 28.52 2.58 -9.21
N ASP A 309 27.85 3.42 -10.02
CA ASP A 309 28.03 3.48 -11.48
C ASP A 309 29.45 3.84 -11.94
N GLN A 310 30.32 4.23 -11.00
CA GLN A 310 31.76 4.41 -11.29
C GLN A 310 32.46 3.11 -11.65
N TYR A 311 31.88 1.97 -11.24
CA TYR A 311 32.43 0.63 -11.49
C TYR A 311 31.40 -0.26 -12.20
N PRO A 312 31.05 0.05 -13.46
CA PRO A 312 30.00 -0.68 -14.19
C PRO A 312 30.35 -2.16 -14.39
N ASN A 313 31.63 -2.50 -14.39
CA ASN A 313 32.12 -3.87 -14.52
C ASN A 313 32.29 -4.58 -13.17
N GLY A 314 31.79 -4.01 -12.07
CA GLY A 314 31.96 -4.55 -10.74
C GLY A 314 33.36 -4.30 -10.16
N ILE A 315 33.57 -4.83 -8.94
CA ILE A 315 34.85 -4.72 -8.21
C ILE A 315 35.25 -6.05 -7.62
N TYR A 316 36.56 -6.20 -7.36
CA TYR A 316 37.09 -7.30 -6.59
C TYR A 316 37.45 -6.81 -5.17
N VAL A 317 36.79 -7.39 -4.17
CA VAL A 317 37.05 -7.08 -2.76
C VAL A 317 37.97 -8.13 -2.17
N THR A 318 39.11 -7.68 -1.63
CA THR A 318 40.12 -8.58 -1.03
C THR A 318 40.09 -8.56 0.49
N SER A 319 39.62 -7.46 1.08
CA SER A 319 39.53 -7.30 2.55
C SER A 319 38.49 -6.24 2.92
N ILE A 320 38.01 -6.31 4.15
CA ILE A 320 37.11 -5.32 4.76
C ILE A 320 37.67 -4.97 6.13
N ASP A 321 37.74 -3.68 6.39
CA ASP A 321 38.17 -3.15 7.69
C ASP A 321 36.97 -2.81 8.54
N VAL A 322 36.92 -3.38 9.75
CA VAL A 322 35.88 -3.14 10.75
C VAL A 322 36.52 -2.64 12.03
N PHE A 323 35.94 -1.62 12.63
CA PHE A 323 36.43 -1.03 13.85
C PHE A 323 35.65 -1.52 15.06
N PHE A 324 36.30 -2.12 16.05
CA PHE A 324 35.68 -2.62 17.25
C PHE A 324 36.04 -1.76 18.47
N GLN A 325 35.02 -1.51 19.31
CA GLN A 325 35.20 -0.88 20.61
C GLN A 325 35.50 -1.91 21.69
N SER A 326 34.90 -3.08 21.59
CA SER A 326 35.11 -4.19 22.52
C SER A 326 35.01 -5.52 21.78
N LYS A 327 35.63 -6.55 22.36
CA LYS A 327 35.63 -7.92 21.84
C LYS A 327 35.38 -8.92 22.98
N ASP A 328 35.08 -10.14 22.60
CA ASP A 328 35.08 -11.28 23.52
C ASP A 328 36.49 -11.86 23.66
N ASP A 329 36.75 -12.56 24.75
CA ASP A 329 38.05 -13.19 25.02
C ASP A 329 38.13 -14.62 24.51
N GLU A 330 36.97 -15.30 24.31
CA GLU A 330 36.92 -16.72 23.98
C GLU A 330 36.16 -17.02 22.67
N LEU A 331 35.12 -16.23 22.34
CA LEU A 331 34.24 -16.51 21.19
C LEU A 331 34.64 -15.71 19.96
N PRO A 332 34.69 -16.34 18.77
CA PRO A 332 35.07 -15.70 17.53
C PRO A 332 33.99 -14.74 16.99
N VAL A 333 34.39 -13.89 16.05
CA VAL A 333 33.50 -13.06 15.25
C VAL A 333 33.56 -13.50 13.79
N THR A 334 32.42 -13.59 13.14
CA THR A 334 32.26 -13.98 11.74
C THR A 334 31.78 -12.79 10.92
N LEU A 335 32.45 -12.53 9.81
CA LEU A 335 32.01 -11.56 8.79
C LEU A 335 31.52 -12.33 7.56
N GLN A 336 30.34 -11.96 7.07
CA GLN A 336 29.77 -12.55 5.86
C GLN A 336 29.36 -11.46 4.87
N ILE A 337 29.58 -11.71 3.58
CA ILE A 337 29.03 -10.91 2.50
C ILE A 337 27.85 -11.66 1.87
N ARG A 338 26.71 -10.99 1.84
CA ARG A 338 25.46 -11.53 1.34
C ARG A 338 24.84 -10.61 0.30
N PRO A 339 24.12 -11.13 -0.71
CA PRO A 339 23.26 -10.30 -1.55
C PRO A 339 22.13 -9.70 -0.71
N VAL A 340 21.62 -8.55 -1.13
CA VAL A 340 20.47 -7.91 -0.47
C VAL A 340 19.19 -8.32 -1.18
N GLU A 341 18.29 -8.97 -0.45
CA GLU A 341 16.96 -9.36 -0.90
C GLU A 341 15.91 -8.52 -0.16
N THR A 342 15.04 -7.84 -0.88
CA THR A 342 13.97 -6.99 -0.29
C THR A 342 14.44 -5.96 0.74
N GLY A 343 15.69 -5.47 0.60
CA GLY A 343 16.27 -4.46 1.50
C GLY A 343 16.96 -5.02 2.76
N LEU A 344 16.96 -6.33 2.94
CA LEU A 344 17.61 -7.05 4.04
C LEU A 344 18.70 -7.98 3.49
N PRO A 345 19.68 -8.37 4.33
CA PRO A 345 20.64 -9.40 3.94
C PRO A 345 19.93 -10.70 3.57
N GLY A 346 20.21 -11.24 2.39
CA GLY A 346 19.68 -12.51 1.93
C GLY A 346 20.17 -13.69 2.78
N SER A 347 19.57 -14.84 2.58
CA SER A 347 19.95 -16.10 3.29
C SER A 347 21.23 -16.73 2.73
N THR A 348 21.62 -16.37 1.51
CA THR A 348 22.77 -16.94 0.80
C THR A 348 24.03 -16.13 1.10
N ILE A 349 25.14 -16.80 1.40
CA ILE A 349 26.47 -16.20 1.53
C ILE A 349 27.14 -16.25 0.15
N LEU A 350 27.83 -15.18 -0.25
CA LEU A 350 28.61 -15.21 -1.49
C LEU A 350 29.72 -16.26 -1.38
N PRO A 351 30.05 -16.98 -2.48
CA PRO A 351 31.17 -17.89 -2.49
C PRO A 351 32.45 -17.20 -1.99
N PHE A 352 33.15 -17.81 -1.04
CA PHE A 352 34.32 -17.26 -0.34
C PHE A 352 34.05 -15.99 0.48
N GLY A 353 32.79 -15.61 0.69
CA GLY A 353 32.36 -14.39 1.39
C GLY A 353 32.16 -14.56 2.90
N GLU A 354 32.79 -15.54 3.53
CA GLU A 354 32.76 -15.75 4.97
C GLU A 354 34.17 -15.80 5.55
N ILE A 355 34.38 -15.06 6.62
CA ILE A 355 35.66 -15.03 7.35
C ILE A 355 35.33 -15.11 8.83
N ILE A 356 36.07 -15.97 9.54
CA ILE A 356 35.99 -16.12 10.98
C ILE A 356 37.32 -15.64 11.56
N LEU A 357 37.30 -14.72 12.51
CA LEU A 357 38.45 -14.27 13.25
C LEU A 357 38.34 -14.68 14.71
N ASP A 358 39.41 -15.25 15.23
CA ASP A 358 39.54 -15.50 16.66
C ASP A 358 39.73 -14.19 17.44
N PRO A 359 39.38 -14.15 18.74
CA PRO A 359 39.52 -12.94 19.56
C PRO A 359 40.94 -12.34 19.56
N SER A 360 41.98 -13.16 19.39
CA SER A 360 43.36 -12.71 19.31
C SER A 360 43.67 -11.87 18.06
N GLU A 361 42.91 -12.07 16.98
CA GLU A 361 43.10 -11.35 15.70
C GLU A 361 42.26 -10.08 15.62
N VAL A 362 41.36 -9.87 16.59
CA VAL A 362 40.48 -8.70 16.64
C VAL A 362 41.15 -7.59 17.42
N ASN A 363 41.35 -6.45 16.74
CA ASN A 363 41.86 -5.21 17.35
C ASN A 363 40.69 -4.41 17.92
N ILE A 364 40.94 -3.71 19.03
CA ILE A 364 39.97 -2.80 19.63
C ILE A 364 40.59 -1.41 19.81
N SER A 365 39.79 -0.37 19.66
CA SER A 365 40.19 1.02 19.93
C SER A 365 39.04 1.81 20.55
N GLN A 366 39.38 2.82 21.34
CA GLN A 366 38.40 3.68 22.00
C GLN A 366 37.88 4.83 21.08
N ASP A 367 38.54 5.03 19.96
CA ASP A 367 38.32 6.15 19.04
C ASP A 367 38.16 5.72 17.56
N ALA A 368 37.98 4.44 17.32
CA ALA A 368 37.90 3.86 15.97
C ALA A 368 39.16 4.10 15.10
N SER A 369 40.34 4.29 15.71
CA SER A 369 41.59 4.54 14.98
C SER A 369 42.26 3.26 14.47
N ILE A 370 41.98 2.10 15.08
CA ILE A 370 42.63 0.83 14.78
C ILE A 370 41.66 -0.13 14.14
N PRO A 371 41.84 -0.46 12.85
CA PRO A 371 40.94 -1.41 12.17
C PRO A 371 41.28 -2.85 12.52
N THR A 372 40.26 -3.71 12.49
CA THR A 372 40.37 -5.15 12.35
C THR A 372 40.15 -5.51 10.89
N LYS A 373 41.15 -6.10 10.26
CA LYS A 373 41.09 -6.44 8.83
C LYS A 373 40.62 -7.86 8.62
N PHE A 374 39.50 -8.00 7.97
CA PHE A 374 38.97 -9.28 7.48
C PHE A 374 39.47 -9.49 6.04
N THR A 375 40.40 -10.40 5.84
CA THR A 375 41.02 -10.69 4.53
C THR A 375 40.41 -11.96 3.98
N PHE A 376 39.84 -11.90 2.77
CA PHE A 376 39.22 -13.06 2.10
C PHE A 376 40.30 -13.97 1.51
N ASP A 377 40.07 -15.28 1.58
CA ASP A 377 41.00 -16.28 1.01
C ASP A 377 41.12 -16.15 -0.51
N SER A 378 40.07 -15.68 -1.15
CA SER A 378 40.02 -15.33 -2.57
C SER A 378 39.31 -14.00 -2.78
N PRO A 379 39.73 -13.17 -3.76
CA PRO A 379 39.04 -11.94 -4.07
C PRO A 379 37.58 -12.19 -4.43
N LEU A 380 36.66 -11.50 -3.77
CA LEU A 380 35.24 -11.56 -4.03
C LEU A 380 34.87 -10.65 -5.18
N TYR A 381 34.29 -11.19 -6.22
CA TYR A 381 33.71 -10.40 -7.29
C TYR A 381 32.33 -9.90 -6.90
N LEU A 382 32.13 -8.60 -6.90
CA LEU A 382 30.84 -7.94 -6.68
C LEU A 382 30.42 -7.24 -7.98
N THR A 383 29.26 -7.59 -8.51
CA THR A 383 28.72 -7.03 -9.75
C THR A 383 28.42 -5.55 -9.64
N GLY A 384 28.59 -4.82 -10.77
CA GLY A 384 28.39 -3.37 -10.83
C GLY A 384 26.97 -2.94 -11.21
N ASP A 385 26.06 -3.87 -11.53
CA ASP A 385 24.73 -3.60 -12.07
C ASP A 385 23.71 -3.05 -11.04
N ASN A 386 24.12 -2.08 -10.22
CA ASN A 386 23.32 -1.55 -9.12
C ASN A 386 22.88 -2.62 -8.10
N GLU A 387 23.51 -3.77 -8.09
CA GLU A 387 23.29 -4.79 -7.08
C GLU A 387 23.75 -4.29 -5.70
N ARG A 388 23.02 -4.71 -4.70
CA ARG A 388 23.30 -4.38 -3.31
C ARG A 388 23.81 -5.59 -2.59
N PHE A 389 24.79 -5.36 -1.76
CA PHE A 389 25.40 -6.34 -0.89
C PHE A 389 25.28 -5.90 0.56
N ALA A 390 25.38 -6.84 1.46
CA ALA A 390 25.37 -6.58 2.90
C ALA A 390 26.62 -7.21 3.55
N ILE A 391 27.29 -6.45 4.37
CA ILE A 391 28.25 -6.93 5.35
C ILE A 391 27.42 -7.35 6.56
N VAL A 392 27.57 -8.59 7.02
CA VAL A 392 26.87 -9.12 8.19
C VAL A 392 27.92 -9.60 9.19
N LEU A 393 27.87 -9.07 10.42
CA LEU A 393 28.72 -9.48 11.53
C LEU A 393 27.90 -10.37 12.47
N LEU A 394 28.44 -11.53 12.77
CA LEU A 394 27.82 -12.55 13.61
C LEU A 394 28.80 -12.94 14.74
N SER A 395 28.28 -13.10 15.93
CA SER A 395 29.00 -13.75 17.05
C SER A 395 27.98 -14.33 18.01
N ASP A 396 28.36 -15.42 18.68
CA ASP A 396 27.61 -15.97 19.80
C ASP A 396 27.81 -15.18 21.10
N SER A 397 28.70 -14.19 21.08
CA SER A 397 28.99 -13.29 22.20
C SER A 397 28.25 -11.95 22.10
N LEU A 398 27.97 -11.36 23.26
CA LEU A 398 27.46 -9.98 23.40
C LEU A 398 28.58 -8.92 23.52
N ASN A 399 29.80 -9.36 23.64
CA ASN A 399 30.91 -8.47 24.01
C ASN A 399 31.52 -7.79 22.79
N TYR A 400 31.11 -8.17 21.57
CA TYR A 400 31.53 -7.48 20.36
C TYR A 400 30.69 -6.23 20.12
N ASN A 401 31.30 -5.04 20.19
CA ASN A 401 30.69 -3.78 19.82
C ASN A 401 31.51 -3.17 18.69
N ALA A 402 30.87 -2.92 17.56
CA ALA A 402 31.49 -2.24 16.41
C ALA A 402 31.19 -0.75 16.43
N TRP A 403 32.16 0.06 16.04
CA TRP A 403 31.98 1.47 15.78
C TRP A 403 31.15 1.65 14.52
N ILE A 404 30.21 2.58 14.54
CA ILE A 404 29.44 3.00 13.39
C ILE A 404 29.58 4.51 13.22
N SER A 405 29.75 4.96 11.99
CA SER A 405 29.65 6.40 11.66
C SER A 405 28.25 6.71 11.17
N ARG A 406 27.77 7.90 11.46
CA ARG A 406 26.55 8.44 10.86
C ARG A 406 26.95 9.36 9.71
N MET A 407 26.14 9.35 8.65
CA MET A 407 26.38 10.23 7.51
C MET A 407 26.41 11.69 8.00
N GLY A 408 27.50 12.41 7.73
CA GLY A 408 27.74 13.78 8.15
C GLY A 408 28.49 13.94 9.49
N GLU A 409 28.94 12.86 10.14
CA GLU A 409 29.82 12.93 11.33
C GLU A 409 31.30 12.84 10.98
N VAL A 410 31.64 12.45 9.75
CA VAL A 410 33.01 12.36 9.24
C VAL A 410 33.08 13.08 7.91
N ASP A 411 34.00 14.07 7.78
CA ASP A 411 34.32 14.78 6.53
C ASP A 411 35.12 13.88 5.57
#